data_217041d65b0380c4e72f6ffbbe2f2d07
#
_entry.id   217041d65b0380c4e72f6ffbbe2f2d07
#
_cell.length_a   1.000
_cell.length_b   1.000
_cell.length_c   1.000
_cell.angle_alpha   90.00
_cell.angle_beta   90.00
_cell.angle_gamma   90.00
#
_symmetry.space_group_name_H-M   'P 1'
#
loop_
_entity.id
_entity.type
_entity.pdbx_description
1 polymer ?
#
loop_
_entity_poly.entity_id
_entity_poly.type
_entity_poly.pdbx_seq_one_letter_code
_entity_poly.pdbx_strand_id
1 'polypeptide(L)'
;VIRLSDSTPLHRDNFLKLVKTRFYDSLLFHRVIKDFMIQGGDPESKTAPAGKPLGNGGPSYRIPAEFRTTLFHKKGVIAAARDNNPEKASSGSQFYLTQGKVFTDAGLDSVETYRLKRKIPADQREVYKTLGGVPHLDQNYTVYGEVIKGIEVIDKIAAVSTSRGADRDRPRENVLIVKAKLIKRKKR
;
A
#
# COMPACT_ATOMS: atom_id res chain seq x y z
N VAL A 1 -9.78 -3.72 9.48
CA VAL A 1 -10.84 -3.69 8.45
C VAL A 1 -10.51 -2.62 7.43
N ILE A 2 -10.57 -2.96 6.14
CA ILE A 2 -10.32 -2.03 5.04
C ILE A 2 -11.65 -1.68 4.37
N ARG A 3 -11.88 -0.40 4.12
CA ARG A 3 -12.96 0.11 3.27
C ARG A 3 -12.36 0.47 1.91
N LEU A 4 -12.89 -0.13 0.86
CA LEU A 4 -12.47 0.18 -0.51
C LEU A 4 -13.25 1.40 -1.04
N SER A 5 -12.64 2.13 -1.97
CA SER A 5 -13.20 3.35 -2.56
C SER A 5 -14.01 3.04 -3.82
N ASP A 6 -15.19 3.61 -3.92
CA ASP A 6 -16.01 3.54 -5.14
C ASP A 6 -15.48 4.43 -6.27
N SER A 7 -14.59 5.37 -5.95
CA SER A 7 -13.97 6.27 -6.93
C SER A 7 -12.86 5.59 -7.77
N THR A 8 -12.45 4.38 -7.39
CA THR A 8 -11.42 3.59 -8.08
C THR A 8 -11.94 2.18 -8.35
N PRO A 9 -12.98 2.06 -9.22
CA PRO A 9 -13.72 0.81 -9.39
C PRO A 9 -12.86 -0.33 -9.95
N LEU A 10 -11.91 -0.06 -10.84
CA LEU A 10 -11.06 -1.12 -11.41
C LEU A 10 -10.20 -1.79 -10.33
N HIS A 11 -9.55 -1.00 -9.48
CA HIS A 11 -8.73 -1.52 -8.37
C HIS A 11 -9.60 -2.17 -7.30
N ARG A 12 -10.74 -1.53 -6.93
CA ARG A 12 -11.69 -2.07 -5.97
C ARG A 12 -12.18 -3.45 -6.40
N ASP A 13 -12.69 -3.57 -7.62
CA ASP A 13 -13.34 -4.79 -8.11
C ASP A 13 -12.33 -5.92 -8.32
N ASN A 14 -11.12 -5.58 -8.79
CA ASN A 14 -10.01 -6.53 -8.86
C ASN A 14 -9.62 -7.06 -7.46
N PHE A 15 -9.45 -6.18 -6.49
CA PHE A 15 -9.11 -6.58 -5.12
C PHE A 15 -10.20 -7.46 -4.50
N LEU A 16 -11.49 -7.10 -4.69
CA LEU A 16 -12.62 -7.90 -4.25
C LEU A 16 -12.64 -9.29 -4.91
N LYS A 17 -12.36 -9.38 -6.21
CA LYS A 17 -12.23 -10.66 -6.93
C LYS A 17 -11.15 -11.53 -6.29
N LEU A 18 -9.96 -11.00 -6.06
CA LEU A 18 -8.85 -11.73 -5.46
C LEU A 18 -9.13 -12.18 -4.02
N VAL A 19 -9.83 -11.36 -3.23
CA VAL A 19 -10.30 -11.76 -1.88
C VAL A 19 -11.32 -12.91 -1.97
N LYS A 20 -12.29 -12.84 -2.89
CA LYS A 20 -13.30 -13.89 -3.09
C LYS A 20 -12.69 -15.23 -3.49
N THR A 21 -11.64 -15.20 -4.31
CA THR A 21 -10.91 -16.41 -4.75
C THR A 21 -9.86 -16.88 -3.75
N ARG A 22 -9.77 -16.27 -2.56
CA ARG A 22 -8.77 -16.57 -1.52
C ARG A 22 -7.33 -16.42 -2.00
N PHE A 23 -7.09 -15.58 -2.99
CA PHE A 23 -5.76 -15.36 -3.56
C PHE A 23 -4.75 -14.91 -2.50
N TYR A 24 -5.16 -14.01 -1.59
CA TYR A 24 -4.29 -13.44 -0.56
C TYR A 24 -4.04 -14.34 0.64
N ASP A 25 -4.79 -15.43 0.79
CA ASP A 25 -4.64 -16.35 1.93
C ASP A 25 -3.24 -16.98 1.91
N SER A 26 -2.56 -16.92 3.04
CA SER A 26 -1.19 -17.43 3.26
C SER A 26 -0.07 -16.69 2.51
N LEU A 27 -0.34 -15.51 1.91
CA LEU A 27 0.72 -14.67 1.35
C LEU A 27 1.44 -13.89 2.45
N LEU A 28 2.69 -13.49 2.18
CA LEU A 28 3.48 -12.69 3.09
C LEU A 28 3.32 -11.19 2.83
N PHE A 29 3.50 -10.39 3.88
CA PHE A 29 4.05 -9.05 3.72
C PHE A 29 5.54 -9.21 3.43
N HIS A 30 5.88 -9.25 2.15
CA HIS A 30 7.20 -9.61 1.68
C HIS A 30 8.21 -8.45 1.66
N ARG A 31 7.74 -7.22 1.81
CA ARG A 31 8.58 -6.03 1.90
C ARG A 31 8.01 -5.07 2.93
N VAL A 32 8.82 -4.72 3.91
CA VAL A 32 8.43 -3.85 5.03
C VAL A 32 9.50 -2.80 5.24
N ILE A 33 9.11 -1.53 5.16
CA ILE A 33 10.00 -0.40 5.43
C ILE A 33 9.34 0.49 6.46
N LYS A 34 9.98 0.61 7.63
CA LYS A 34 9.53 1.49 8.71
C LYS A 34 9.47 2.94 8.22
N ASP A 35 8.48 3.68 8.71
CA ASP A 35 8.19 5.07 8.32
C ASP A 35 7.82 5.24 6.84
N PHE A 36 7.48 4.14 6.16
CA PHE A 36 7.07 4.13 4.76
C PHE A 36 5.83 3.26 4.54
N MET A 37 5.98 1.92 4.35
CA MET A 37 4.86 1.05 4.02
C MET A 37 5.13 -0.42 4.34
N ILE A 38 4.06 -1.21 4.35
CA ILE A 38 4.10 -2.66 4.35
C ILE A 38 3.46 -3.18 3.06
N GLN A 39 4.18 -4.00 2.30
CA GLN A 39 3.78 -4.47 0.97
C GLN A 39 3.57 -5.99 0.95
N GLY A 40 2.48 -6.41 0.31
CA GLY A 40 2.11 -7.80 0.11
C GLY A 40 1.51 -8.06 -1.28
N GLY A 41 0.97 -9.26 -1.48
CA GLY A 41 0.24 -9.61 -2.71
C GLY A 41 1.08 -10.29 -3.80
N ASP A 42 2.33 -10.66 -3.53
CA ASP A 42 3.13 -11.50 -4.40
C ASP A 42 2.77 -12.98 -4.20
N PRO A 43 2.19 -13.68 -5.19
CA PRO A 43 1.78 -15.08 -5.05
C PRO A 43 2.95 -16.04 -4.81
N GLU A 44 4.17 -15.69 -5.25
CA GLU A 44 5.35 -16.49 -5.00
C GLU A 44 5.74 -16.50 -3.52
N SER A 45 5.22 -15.55 -2.73
CA SER A 45 5.51 -15.49 -1.30
C SER A 45 4.91 -16.63 -0.49
N LYS A 46 3.90 -17.33 -1.03
CA LYS A 46 3.17 -18.39 -0.32
C LYS A 46 4.07 -19.55 0.11
N THR A 47 5.03 -19.92 -0.72
CA THR A 47 5.93 -21.04 -0.48
C THR A 47 7.41 -20.63 -0.54
N ALA A 48 7.69 -19.34 -0.44
CA ALA A 48 9.03 -18.83 -0.60
C ALA A 48 9.93 -19.22 0.59
N PRO A 49 11.09 -19.85 0.35
CA PRO A 49 12.07 -20.10 1.39
C PRO A 49 12.60 -18.75 1.95
N ALA A 50 13.19 -18.81 3.14
CA ALA A 50 13.86 -17.66 3.74
C ALA A 50 14.92 -17.10 2.79
N GLY A 51 15.06 -15.77 2.72
CA GLY A 51 16.07 -15.09 1.89
C GLY A 51 15.73 -15.03 0.39
N LYS A 52 14.68 -15.69 -0.10
CA LYS A 52 14.28 -15.55 -1.51
C LYS A 52 13.81 -14.12 -1.78
N PRO A 53 14.38 -13.39 -2.78
CA PRO A 53 13.84 -12.12 -3.23
C PRO A 53 12.41 -12.27 -3.76
N LEU A 54 11.52 -11.37 -3.37
CA LEU A 54 10.11 -11.34 -3.73
C LEU A 54 9.74 -9.96 -4.31
N GLY A 55 8.52 -9.84 -4.81
CA GLY A 55 7.98 -8.58 -5.35
C GLY A 55 7.95 -8.51 -6.87
N ASN A 56 8.28 -9.58 -7.56
CA ASN A 56 8.18 -9.68 -9.02
C ASN A 56 7.00 -10.56 -9.49
N GLY A 57 6.39 -11.32 -8.57
CA GLY A 57 5.28 -12.21 -8.88
C GLY A 57 3.95 -11.48 -8.99
N GLY A 58 3.02 -12.07 -9.74
CA GLY A 58 1.66 -11.56 -9.89
C GLY A 58 0.97 -12.08 -11.14
N PRO A 59 -0.32 -11.78 -11.31
CA PRO A 59 -1.04 -12.01 -12.56
C PRO A 59 -0.37 -11.25 -13.73
N SER A 60 -0.50 -11.77 -14.93
CA SER A 60 0.08 -11.17 -16.15
C SER A 60 -0.58 -9.86 -16.58
N TYR A 61 -1.78 -9.56 -16.07
CA TYR A 61 -2.49 -8.32 -16.38
C TYR A 61 -2.08 -7.16 -15.45
N ARG A 62 -2.23 -5.96 -15.95
CA ARG A 62 -2.08 -4.70 -15.20
C ARG A 62 -3.43 -3.98 -15.10
N ILE A 63 -3.55 -3.11 -14.11
CA ILE A 63 -4.74 -2.29 -13.90
C ILE A 63 -4.39 -0.85 -14.27
N PRO A 64 -5.11 -0.22 -15.21
CA PRO A 64 -4.92 1.18 -15.55
C PRO A 64 -4.96 2.08 -14.32
N ALA A 65 -4.15 3.13 -14.29
CA ALA A 65 -4.11 4.06 -13.18
C ALA A 65 -5.46 4.75 -12.94
N GLU A 66 -5.88 4.86 -11.68
CA GLU A 66 -7.11 5.54 -11.26
C GLU A 66 -6.77 6.61 -10.21
N PHE A 67 -5.95 7.59 -10.59
CA PHE A 67 -5.58 8.67 -9.68
C PHE A 67 -6.78 9.57 -9.36
N ARG A 68 -6.96 9.86 -8.08
CA ARG A 68 -7.97 10.79 -7.57
C ARG A 68 -7.31 11.74 -6.59
N THR A 69 -7.50 13.02 -6.75
CA THR A 69 -6.90 14.05 -5.88
C THR A 69 -7.36 13.94 -4.44
N THR A 70 -8.57 13.44 -4.21
CA THR A 70 -9.14 13.20 -2.88
C THR A 70 -8.62 11.93 -2.20
N LEU A 71 -7.96 11.04 -2.95
CA LEU A 71 -7.34 9.82 -2.45
C LEU A 71 -5.82 10.00 -2.46
N PHE A 72 -5.26 10.32 -1.30
CA PHE A 72 -3.84 10.63 -1.12
C PHE A 72 -3.21 9.71 -0.06
N HIS A 73 -1.89 9.61 -0.04
CA HIS A 73 -1.15 8.63 0.75
C HIS A 73 -1.02 9.00 2.23
N LYS A 74 -2.13 9.33 2.90
CA LYS A 74 -2.16 9.42 4.36
C LYS A 74 -1.90 8.06 5.00
N LYS A 75 -1.49 8.03 6.25
CA LYS A 75 -1.34 6.78 7.02
C LYS A 75 -2.62 5.96 6.98
N GLY A 76 -2.48 4.66 6.78
CA GLY A 76 -3.59 3.72 6.79
C GLY A 76 -4.29 3.50 5.44
N VAL A 77 -3.88 4.14 4.36
CA VAL A 77 -4.47 3.83 3.04
C VAL A 77 -3.89 2.54 2.47
N ILE A 78 -4.71 1.87 1.64
CA ILE A 78 -4.27 0.79 0.76
C ILE A 78 -4.10 1.35 -0.66
N ALA A 79 -2.95 1.07 -1.26
CA ALA A 79 -2.61 1.49 -2.60
C ALA A 79 -1.99 0.34 -3.40
N ALA A 80 -2.10 0.41 -4.71
CA ALA A 80 -1.58 -0.62 -5.60
C ALA A 80 -0.08 -0.40 -5.86
N ALA A 81 0.71 -1.47 -5.75
CA ALA A 81 2.10 -1.46 -6.18
C ALA A 81 2.19 -1.49 -7.71
N ARG A 82 3.31 -1.05 -8.25
CA ARG A 82 3.62 -1.13 -9.69
C ARG A 82 5.12 -1.17 -9.92
N ASP A 83 5.52 -1.66 -11.07
CA ASP A 83 6.84 -1.45 -11.64
C ASP A 83 6.95 -0.05 -12.28
N ASN A 84 8.14 0.25 -12.79
CA ASN A 84 8.35 1.50 -13.50
C ASN A 84 7.86 1.36 -14.95
N ASN A 85 6.61 1.76 -15.20
CA ASN A 85 6.02 1.81 -16.54
C ASN A 85 5.45 3.20 -16.84
N PRO A 86 5.47 3.65 -18.11
CA PRO A 86 5.03 4.99 -18.50
C PRO A 86 3.56 5.26 -18.20
N GLU A 87 2.69 4.26 -18.34
CA GLU A 87 1.25 4.36 -18.10
C GLU A 87 0.91 4.42 -16.61
N LYS A 88 1.91 4.21 -15.73
CA LYS A 88 1.73 4.09 -14.28
C LYS A 88 0.66 3.05 -13.91
N ALA A 89 0.48 2.05 -14.77
CA ALA A 89 -0.45 0.96 -14.53
C ALA A 89 0.02 0.09 -13.36
N SER A 90 -0.92 -0.35 -12.55
CA SER A 90 -0.66 -1.09 -11.33
C SER A 90 -0.46 -2.59 -11.58
N SER A 91 0.29 -3.25 -10.70
CA SER A 91 0.32 -4.71 -10.60
C SER A 91 -1.09 -5.27 -10.40
N GLY A 92 -1.36 -6.44 -10.98
CA GLY A 92 -2.66 -7.11 -10.85
C GLY A 92 -2.97 -7.61 -9.43
N SER A 93 -1.97 -7.76 -8.54
CA SER A 93 -2.22 -8.29 -7.20
C SER A 93 -1.45 -7.62 -6.07
N GLN A 94 -0.32 -6.98 -6.35
CA GLN A 94 0.49 -6.41 -5.28
C GLN A 94 -0.06 -5.08 -4.77
N PHE A 95 -0.09 -4.94 -3.46
CA PHE A 95 -0.58 -3.77 -2.76
C PHE A 95 0.36 -3.39 -1.61
N TYR A 96 0.20 -2.19 -1.09
CA TYR A 96 0.82 -1.79 0.15
C TYR A 96 -0.15 -1.00 1.04
N LEU A 97 0.11 -1.06 2.35
CA LEU A 97 -0.54 -0.23 3.35
C LEU A 97 0.46 0.82 3.83
N THR A 98 0.06 2.07 3.78
CA THR A 98 0.92 3.19 4.14
C THR A 98 1.04 3.32 5.65
N GLN A 99 2.27 3.28 6.18
CA GLN A 99 2.59 3.75 7.51
C GLN A 99 2.91 5.24 7.44
N GLY A 100 3.97 5.59 6.72
CA GLY A 100 4.47 6.94 6.60
C GLY A 100 4.98 7.53 7.91
N LYS A 101 5.29 8.82 7.87
CA LYS A 101 5.69 9.61 9.03
C LYS A 101 4.94 10.94 9.05
N VAL A 102 4.96 11.61 10.19
CA VAL A 102 4.47 12.99 10.35
C VAL A 102 5.47 13.96 9.73
N PHE A 103 4.98 15.00 9.07
CA PHE A 103 5.77 16.02 8.40
C PHE A 103 5.67 17.36 9.10
N THR A 104 6.72 18.18 8.96
CA THR A 104 6.68 19.62 9.22
C THR A 104 6.30 20.37 7.93
N ASP A 105 5.93 21.66 8.05
CA ASP A 105 5.68 22.48 6.85
C ASP A 105 6.91 22.53 5.94
N ALA A 106 8.09 22.76 6.48
CA ALA A 106 9.34 22.74 5.69
C ALA A 106 9.61 21.38 5.02
N GLY A 107 9.26 20.28 5.69
CA GLY A 107 9.33 18.94 5.10
C GLY A 107 8.38 18.76 3.92
N LEU A 108 7.15 19.27 4.03
CA LEU A 108 6.18 19.25 2.93
C LEU A 108 6.59 20.18 1.79
N ASP A 109 7.12 21.36 2.07
CA ASP A 109 7.66 22.28 1.05
C ASP A 109 8.79 21.62 0.24
N SER A 110 9.66 20.87 0.92
CA SER A 110 10.69 20.08 0.26
C SER A 110 10.10 19.00 -0.65
N VAL A 111 9.07 18.27 -0.20
CA VAL A 111 8.38 17.28 -1.02
C VAL A 111 7.72 17.91 -2.23
N GLU A 112 7.02 19.02 -2.06
CA GLU A 112 6.40 19.79 -3.15
C GLU A 112 7.42 20.20 -4.19
N THR A 113 8.55 20.76 -3.75
CA THR A 113 9.58 21.31 -4.62
C THR A 113 10.38 20.24 -5.34
N TYR A 114 10.86 19.22 -4.61
CA TYR A 114 11.85 18.28 -5.16
C TYR A 114 11.25 16.97 -5.67
N ARG A 115 10.06 16.56 -5.17
CA ARG A 115 9.44 15.28 -5.51
C ARG A 115 8.21 15.41 -6.38
N LEU A 116 7.25 16.21 -5.94
CA LEU A 116 5.95 16.32 -6.61
C LEU A 116 5.94 17.32 -7.76
N LYS A 117 6.75 18.37 -7.68
CA LYS A 117 6.73 19.52 -8.59
C LYS A 117 5.35 20.21 -8.66
N ARG A 118 4.58 20.13 -7.58
CA ARG A 118 3.25 20.73 -7.41
C ARG A 118 2.96 20.94 -5.94
N LYS A 119 1.99 21.82 -5.65
CA LYS A 119 1.52 22.07 -4.29
C LYS A 119 0.62 20.92 -3.79
N ILE A 120 0.72 20.64 -2.50
CA ILE A 120 -0.21 19.77 -1.79
C ILE A 120 -1.37 20.63 -1.28
N PRO A 121 -2.65 20.23 -1.47
CA PRO A 121 -3.80 20.95 -0.91
C PRO A 121 -3.66 21.18 0.59
N ALA A 122 -4.12 22.33 1.08
CA ALA A 122 -3.93 22.74 2.47
C ALA A 122 -4.52 21.73 3.48
N ASP A 123 -5.71 21.21 3.19
CA ASP A 123 -6.37 20.17 3.97
C ASP A 123 -5.55 18.87 4.05
N GLN A 124 -4.91 18.47 2.95
CA GLN A 124 -4.04 17.31 2.93
C GLN A 124 -2.71 17.57 3.66
N ARG A 125 -2.17 18.79 3.59
CA ARG A 125 -1.00 19.18 4.40
C ARG A 125 -1.27 18.98 5.89
N GLU A 126 -2.43 19.43 6.38
CA GLU A 126 -2.81 19.25 7.79
C GLU A 126 -2.88 17.76 8.18
N VAL A 127 -3.39 16.90 7.31
CA VAL A 127 -3.40 15.46 7.54
C VAL A 127 -1.97 14.90 7.60
N TYR A 128 -1.07 15.32 6.72
CA TYR A 128 0.33 14.87 6.74
C TYR A 128 1.10 15.38 7.97
N LYS A 129 0.71 16.54 8.53
CA LYS A 129 1.30 17.11 9.75
C LYS A 129 0.78 16.46 11.03
N THR A 130 -0.40 15.86 11.01
CA THR A 130 -1.05 15.27 12.19
C THR A 130 -1.04 13.75 12.18
N LEU A 131 -1.58 13.13 11.15
CA LEU A 131 -1.66 11.68 11.00
C LEU A 131 -0.41 11.10 10.34
N GLY A 132 0.21 11.87 9.46
CA GLY A 132 1.34 11.41 8.66
C GLY A 132 0.93 10.70 7.37
N GLY A 133 1.94 10.20 6.68
CA GLY A 133 1.76 9.50 5.41
C GLY A 133 2.99 9.55 4.51
N VAL A 134 2.77 9.42 3.20
CA VAL A 134 3.84 9.33 2.18
C VAL A 134 3.50 10.23 0.99
N PRO A 135 3.52 11.56 1.15
CA PRO A 135 3.01 12.51 0.14
C PRO A 135 3.71 12.41 -1.23
N HIS A 136 4.97 11.99 -1.29
CA HIS A 136 5.70 11.88 -2.55
C HIS A 136 5.17 10.78 -3.51
N LEU A 137 4.26 9.92 -3.05
CA LEU A 137 3.60 8.91 -3.88
C LEU A 137 2.29 9.41 -4.51
N ASP A 138 1.78 10.58 -4.08
CA ASP A 138 0.51 11.11 -4.55
C ASP A 138 0.49 11.33 -6.07
N GLN A 139 -0.57 10.85 -6.73
CA GLN A 139 -0.75 10.86 -8.17
C GLN A 139 0.31 10.07 -8.97
N ASN A 140 1.06 9.20 -8.28
CA ASN A 140 2.00 8.26 -8.89
C ASN A 140 1.61 6.80 -8.65
N TYR A 141 0.81 6.54 -7.63
CA TYR A 141 0.26 5.23 -7.30
C TYR A 141 -1.23 5.36 -6.98
N THR A 142 -2.03 4.38 -7.36
CA THR A 142 -3.47 4.41 -7.12
C THR A 142 -3.79 4.01 -5.69
N VAL A 143 -4.31 4.94 -4.92
CA VAL A 143 -4.96 4.68 -3.62
C VAL A 143 -6.38 4.24 -3.90
N TYR A 144 -6.80 3.10 -3.34
CA TYR A 144 -8.13 2.54 -3.62
C TYR A 144 -8.91 2.13 -2.36
N GLY A 145 -8.45 2.52 -1.19
CA GLY A 145 -9.15 2.29 0.07
C GLY A 145 -8.37 2.75 1.29
N GLU A 146 -8.92 2.51 2.45
CA GLU A 146 -8.31 2.87 3.73
C GLU A 146 -8.66 1.88 4.84
N VAL A 147 -7.78 1.75 5.82
CA VAL A 147 -8.01 1.00 7.05
C VAL A 147 -8.91 1.81 7.97
N ILE A 148 -10.10 1.28 8.27
CA ILE A 148 -11.09 1.92 9.14
C ILE A 148 -11.14 1.31 10.56
N LYS A 149 -10.43 0.19 10.77
CA LYS A 149 -10.29 -0.45 12.08
C LYS A 149 -9.02 -1.30 12.09
N GLY A 150 -8.18 -1.17 13.12
CA GLY A 150 -6.95 -1.94 13.28
C GLY A 150 -5.74 -1.27 12.60
N ILE A 151 -5.70 0.06 12.55
CA ILE A 151 -4.59 0.80 11.93
C ILE A 151 -3.25 0.55 12.66
N GLU A 152 -3.31 0.31 13.95
CA GLU A 152 -2.16 -0.02 14.79
C GLU A 152 -1.42 -1.30 14.38
N VAL A 153 -2.09 -2.18 13.62
CA VAL A 153 -1.47 -3.39 13.07
C VAL A 153 -0.41 -3.04 12.02
N ILE A 154 -0.61 -1.94 11.28
CA ILE A 154 0.41 -1.45 10.33
C ILE A 154 1.70 -1.09 11.07
N ASP A 155 1.60 -0.39 12.19
CA ASP A 155 2.76 0.01 12.99
C ASP A 155 3.47 -1.21 13.59
N LYS A 156 2.72 -2.20 14.07
CA LYS A 156 3.28 -3.45 14.60
C LYS A 156 4.06 -4.21 13.52
N ILE A 157 3.51 -4.33 12.31
CA ILE A 157 4.19 -4.99 11.19
C ILE A 157 5.39 -4.16 10.73
N ALA A 158 5.27 -2.84 10.64
CA ALA A 158 6.36 -1.96 10.21
C ALA A 158 7.55 -1.93 11.19
N ALA A 159 7.34 -2.37 12.43
CA ALA A 159 8.38 -2.44 13.46
C ALA A 159 9.19 -3.74 13.45
N VAL A 160 8.83 -4.75 12.64
CA VAL A 160 9.56 -6.02 12.61
C VAL A 160 10.96 -5.84 12.01
N SER A 161 11.88 -6.69 12.44
CA SER A 161 13.23 -6.72 11.88
C SER A 161 13.19 -7.20 10.42
N THR A 162 13.84 -6.45 9.54
CA THR A 162 13.92 -6.78 8.10
C THR A 162 15.36 -7.04 7.68
N SER A 163 15.53 -7.71 6.56
CA SER A 163 16.82 -7.85 5.91
C SER A 163 17.26 -6.50 5.31
N ARG A 164 18.59 -6.37 5.10
CA ARG A 164 19.17 -5.24 4.36
C ARG A 164 19.87 -5.71 3.09
N GLY A 165 19.61 -6.96 2.69
CA GLY A 165 20.28 -7.63 1.59
C GLY A 165 19.49 -7.65 0.29
N ALA A 166 19.82 -8.64 -0.55
CA ALA A 166 19.24 -8.85 -1.88
C ALA A 166 17.74 -9.17 -1.83
N ASP A 167 17.20 -9.60 -0.70
CA ASP A 167 15.79 -9.91 -0.44
C ASP A 167 14.92 -8.68 -0.13
N ARG A 168 15.44 -7.48 -0.32
CA ARG A 168 14.70 -6.21 -0.46
C ARG A 168 13.78 -5.87 0.72
N ASP A 169 14.32 -5.68 1.91
CA ASP A 169 13.57 -5.31 3.12
C ASP A 169 12.52 -6.38 3.52
N ARG A 170 12.78 -7.64 3.24
CA ARG A 170 11.94 -8.75 3.66
C ARG A 170 11.99 -8.92 5.18
N PRO A 171 10.85 -9.08 5.89
CA PRO A 171 10.83 -9.46 7.30
C PRO A 171 11.66 -10.72 7.56
N ARG A 172 12.52 -10.70 8.60
CA ARG A 172 13.32 -11.87 8.98
C ARG A 172 12.45 -13.02 9.49
N GLU A 173 11.37 -12.68 10.15
CA GLU A 173 10.30 -13.61 10.50
C GLU A 173 9.11 -13.36 9.58
N ASN A 174 8.52 -14.42 9.05
CA ASN A 174 7.43 -14.31 8.08
C ASN A 174 6.19 -13.66 8.72
N VAL A 175 5.73 -12.58 8.13
CA VAL A 175 4.46 -11.92 8.48
C VAL A 175 3.40 -12.36 7.46
N LEU A 176 2.47 -13.20 7.91
CA LEU A 176 1.48 -13.86 7.07
C LEU A 176 0.15 -13.10 7.02
N ILE A 177 -0.45 -13.04 5.84
CA ILE A 177 -1.87 -12.76 5.67
C ILE A 177 -2.59 -14.10 5.85
N VAL A 178 -3.02 -14.42 7.08
CA VAL A 178 -3.66 -15.72 7.37
C VAL A 178 -4.90 -15.92 6.52
N LYS A 179 -5.75 -14.89 6.42
CA LYS A 179 -6.98 -14.94 5.64
C LYS A 179 -7.51 -13.54 5.34
N ALA A 180 -7.93 -13.33 4.09
CA ALA A 180 -8.72 -12.17 3.68
C ALA A 180 -10.18 -12.56 3.42
N LYS A 181 -11.14 -11.79 3.94
CA LYS A 181 -12.58 -12.07 3.75
C LYS A 181 -13.39 -10.80 3.57
N LEU A 182 -14.47 -10.91 2.81
CA LEU A 182 -15.43 -9.83 2.66
C LEU A 182 -16.33 -9.75 3.91
N ILE A 183 -16.56 -8.53 4.36
CA ILE A 183 -17.51 -8.22 5.44
C ILE A 183 -18.66 -7.43 4.84
N LYS A 184 -19.90 -7.92 4.99
CA LYS A 184 -21.07 -7.17 4.58
C LYS A 184 -21.21 -5.92 5.44
N ARG A 185 -21.35 -4.76 4.80
CA ARG A 185 -21.71 -3.53 5.50
C ARG A 185 -23.10 -3.69 6.09
N LYS A 186 -23.25 -3.55 7.41
CA LYS A 186 -24.59 -3.43 8.00
C LYS A 186 -25.22 -2.15 7.45
N LYS A 187 -26.37 -2.26 6.79
CA LYS A 187 -27.18 -1.07 6.49
C LYS A 187 -27.57 -0.45 7.84
N ARG A 188 -27.20 0.81 8.03
CA ARG A 188 -27.77 1.63 9.12
C ARG A 188 -29.12 2.07 8.72
#